data_522f5dd4e1cdcf4d98abce0a09efa50d
#
_entry.id   522f5dd4e1cdcf4d98abce0a09efa50d
#
_cell.length_a   1.000
_cell.length_b   1.000
_cell.length_c   1.000
_cell.angle_alpha   90.00
_cell.angle_beta   90.00
_cell.angle_gamma   90.00
#
_symmetry.space_group_name_H-M   'P 1'
#
loop_
_entity.id
_entity.type
_entity.pdbx_description
1 polymer ?
#
loop_
_entity_poly.entity_id
_entity_poly.type
_entity_poly.pdbx_seq_one_letter_code
_entity_poly.pdbx_strand_id
1 'polypeptide(L)'
;GYHWHISLYLLMDLYKMVIDLHHEPIKARVGGYTHLVHSIEGDFSIWAQDLFRNDLLTDLLSFHYLFVYLLIIGFVPVYFILVKDQVMADKAALNYFVVYVLAVPLYLFFNVEVTSSFIPGMDAMLYHDSWFMEFFTNNDPLDNGFPSLHFGLPVGFLILNRLHCRDLGISIREWRHRELDLFVMANVAIYFFSIQYLGIHWVIDIIPGLVLAVVCATFCHKWQPKLRSRPQKGWGSILPSRKGASIAIVFTILCASAIVSVIIDGSGSEKQNPNFRFGQGDVAIDRVEVHSLSHPVIVEIINVGEYPVNVGIVDRDHVIPHVDRGNVDWSAIVAGSDLNPDFSAVTLEQGESWTTEVSTSSLSDVHLVLAKLTGTEQGEGVVRITMEYFDDDLMW
;
A
#
# COMPACT_ATOMS: atom_id res chain seq x y z
N GLY A 1 5.59 -25.60 21.39
CA GLY A 1 6.61 -24.77 20.75
C GLY A 1 5.97 -23.62 19.98
N TYR A 2 6.78 -22.63 19.64
CA TYR A 2 6.30 -21.41 18.97
C TYR A 2 6.39 -21.50 17.43
N HIS A 3 6.63 -22.69 16.87
CA HIS A 3 6.83 -22.87 15.42
C HIS A 3 5.67 -22.39 14.57
N TRP A 4 4.46 -22.64 15.00
CA TRP A 4 3.27 -22.26 14.24
C TRP A 4 3.03 -20.74 14.18
N HIS A 5 3.53 -19.95 15.14
CA HIS A 5 3.47 -18.50 15.07
C HIS A 5 4.30 -17.97 13.91
N ILE A 6 5.54 -18.50 13.80
CA ILE A 6 6.43 -18.19 12.68
C ILE A 6 5.80 -18.65 11.36
N SER A 7 5.22 -19.86 11.35
CA SER A 7 4.55 -20.38 10.16
C SER A 7 3.36 -19.54 9.72
N LEU A 8 2.58 -18.98 10.65
CA LEU A 8 1.48 -18.06 10.32
C LEU A 8 1.98 -16.76 9.70
N TYR A 9 3.10 -16.22 10.20
CA TYR A 9 3.72 -15.03 9.62
C TYR A 9 4.21 -15.28 8.20
N LEU A 10 4.98 -16.35 8.00
CA LEU A 10 5.46 -16.72 6.67
C LEU A 10 4.30 -17.01 5.69
N LEU A 11 3.23 -17.64 6.19
CA LEU A 11 2.05 -17.90 5.37
C LEU A 11 1.29 -16.62 5.02
N MET A 12 1.21 -15.67 5.96
CA MET A 12 0.62 -14.36 5.73
C MET A 12 1.41 -13.57 4.69
N ASP A 13 2.72 -13.54 4.84
CA ASP A 13 3.63 -12.86 3.94
C ASP A 13 3.56 -13.48 2.52
N LEU A 14 3.65 -14.79 2.43
CA LEU A 14 3.45 -15.52 1.18
C LEU A 14 2.07 -15.25 0.56
N TYR A 15 1.01 -15.20 1.36
CA TYR A 15 -0.34 -14.91 0.90
C TYR A 15 -0.43 -13.49 0.33
N LYS A 16 0.14 -12.50 1.02
CA LYS A 16 0.21 -11.12 0.50
C LYS A 16 1.00 -11.07 -0.81
N MET A 17 2.20 -11.63 -0.86
CA MET A 17 3.05 -11.62 -2.05
C MET A 17 2.38 -12.30 -3.26
N VAL A 18 1.79 -13.49 -3.05
CA VAL A 18 1.24 -14.27 -4.17
C VAL A 18 -0.13 -13.75 -4.62
N ILE A 19 -0.98 -13.34 -3.68
CA ILE A 19 -2.36 -12.97 -4.01
C ILE A 19 -2.51 -11.48 -4.26
N ASP A 20 -1.91 -10.63 -3.45
CA ASP A 20 -2.06 -9.18 -3.57
C ASP A 20 -1.14 -8.60 -4.66
N LEU A 21 0.17 -8.71 -4.48
CA LEU A 21 1.13 -8.11 -5.42
C LEU A 21 1.10 -8.73 -6.82
N HIS A 22 0.90 -10.06 -6.92
CA HIS A 22 0.87 -10.73 -8.22
C HIS A 22 -0.39 -10.44 -9.04
N HIS A 23 -1.49 -10.04 -8.39
CA HIS A 23 -2.75 -9.72 -9.04
C HIS A 23 -3.01 -8.20 -9.12
N GLU A 24 -1.99 -7.39 -8.91
CA GLU A 24 -2.06 -5.93 -9.00
C GLU A 24 -2.78 -5.44 -10.27
N PRO A 25 -2.42 -5.92 -11.48
CA PRO A 25 -3.11 -5.50 -12.70
C PRO A 25 -4.59 -5.87 -12.75
N ILE A 26 -5.00 -6.94 -12.09
CA ILE A 26 -6.41 -7.38 -12.05
C ILE A 26 -7.26 -6.43 -11.20
N LYS A 27 -6.68 -5.81 -10.17
CA LYS A 27 -7.38 -4.86 -9.29
C LYS A 27 -7.98 -3.69 -10.07
N ALA A 28 -7.22 -3.12 -10.98
CA ALA A 28 -7.66 -1.99 -11.78
C ALA A 28 -8.94 -2.29 -12.60
N ARG A 29 -9.15 -3.56 -13.00
CA ARG A 29 -10.35 -4.00 -13.71
C ARG A 29 -11.58 -4.11 -12.81
N VAL A 30 -11.39 -4.70 -11.61
CA VAL A 30 -12.49 -4.95 -10.68
C VAL A 30 -12.87 -3.70 -9.92
N GLY A 31 -11.86 -2.86 -9.60
CA GLY A 31 -11.98 -1.77 -8.67
C GLY A 31 -12.37 -0.44 -9.28
N GLY A 32 -11.90 0.60 -8.64
CA GLY A 32 -12.23 1.96 -9.02
C GLY A 32 -13.32 2.54 -8.11
N TYR A 33 -13.34 2.13 -6.85
CA TYR A 33 -14.21 2.72 -5.83
C TYR A 33 -13.69 4.04 -5.26
N THR A 34 -12.54 4.51 -5.75
CA THR A 34 -11.91 5.76 -5.30
C THR A 34 -12.84 6.96 -5.48
N HIS A 35 -13.53 7.06 -6.63
CA HIS A 35 -14.53 8.11 -6.87
C HIS A 35 -15.68 8.09 -5.84
N LEU A 36 -16.11 6.91 -5.42
CA LEU A 36 -17.15 6.78 -4.39
C LEU A 36 -16.65 7.29 -3.05
N VAL A 37 -15.44 6.92 -2.66
CA VAL A 37 -14.81 7.36 -1.41
C VAL A 37 -14.59 8.86 -1.43
N HIS A 38 -14.04 9.41 -2.51
CA HIS A 38 -13.87 10.85 -2.70
C HIS A 38 -15.20 11.61 -2.68
N SER A 39 -16.27 11.07 -3.26
CA SER A 39 -17.59 11.71 -3.23
C SER A 39 -18.16 11.90 -1.82
N ILE A 40 -17.70 11.07 -0.86
CA ILE A 40 -18.12 11.11 0.54
C ILE A 40 -17.22 12.05 1.35
N GLU A 41 -15.91 11.96 1.15
CA GLU A 41 -14.92 12.67 1.97
C GLU A 41 -14.49 14.03 1.37
N GLY A 42 -14.50 14.16 0.04
CA GLY A 42 -13.99 15.34 -0.65
C GLY A 42 -12.47 15.51 -0.45
N ASP A 43 -12.04 16.77 -0.49
CA ASP A 43 -10.62 17.14 -0.45
C ASP A 43 -10.10 17.40 0.99
N PHE A 44 -10.65 16.73 1.99
CA PHE A 44 -10.26 16.94 3.39
C PHE A 44 -8.76 16.71 3.63
N SER A 45 -8.19 15.71 2.98
CA SER A 45 -6.78 15.33 3.13
C SER A 45 -5.82 16.44 2.65
N ILE A 46 -6.14 17.16 1.56
CA ILE A 46 -5.36 18.34 1.13
C ILE A 46 -5.35 19.41 2.21
N TRP A 47 -6.53 19.73 2.75
CA TRP A 47 -6.61 20.75 3.81
C TRP A 47 -5.76 20.37 5.03
N ALA A 48 -5.77 19.10 5.45
CA ALA A 48 -4.98 18.61 6.56
C ALA A 48 -3.46 18.69 6.23
N GLN A 49 -3.09 18.36 5.01
CA GLN A 49 -1.71 18.44 4.54
C GLN A 49 -1.19 19.88 4.54
N ASP A 50 -1.92 20.81 3.94
CA ASP A 50 -1.53 22.22 3.84
C ASP A 50 -1.42 22.90 5.21
N LEU A 51 -2.33 22.57 6.14
CA LEU A 51 -2.35 23.16 7.48
C LEU A 51 -1.11 22.81 8.31
N PHE A 52 -0.57 21.62 8.13
CA PHE A 52 0.52 21.08 8.97
C PHE A 52 1.83 20.92 8.21
N ARG A 53 1.92 21.36 6.96
CA ARG A 53 3.08 21.17 6.08
C ARG A 53 4.39 21.63 6.75
N ASN A 54 5.30 20.68 6.98
CA ASN A 54 6.60 20.92 7.59
C ASN A 54 7.55 19.75 7.30
N ASP A 55 8.73 20.01 6.77
CA ASP A 55 9.68 18.98 6.32
C ASP A 55 10.08 18.03 7.45
N LEU A 56 10.44 18.58 8.63
CA LEU A 56 10.80 17.74 9.79
C LEU A 56 9.64 16.85 10.23
N LEU A 57 8.41 17.37 10.18
CA LEU A 57 7.21 16.58 10.51
C LEU A 57 6.98 15.49 9.47
N THR A 58 7.20 15.78 8.18
CA THR A 58 7.11 14.81 7.09
C THR A 58 8.09 13.67 7.29
N ASP A 59 9.36 13.97 7.56
CA ASP A 59 10.41 12.97 7.82
C ASP A 59 10.06 12.08 9.02
N LEU A 60 9.66 12.71 10.13
CA LEU A 60 9.30 11.98 11.35
C LEU A 60 8.09 11.08 11.16
N LEU A 61 7.06 11.56 10.46
CA LEU A 61 5.84 10.78 10.21
C LEU A 61 6.08 9.69 9.17
N SER A 62 6.89 9.94 8.15
CA SER A 62 7.29 8.93 7.17
C SER A 62 8.08 7.80 7.82
N PHE A 63 9.09 8.15 8.64
CA PHE A 63 9.80 7.16 9.45
C PHE A 63 8.87 6.37 10.36
N HIS A 64 7.97 7.07 11.07
CA HIS A 64 7.01 6.43 11.95
C HIS A 64 6.07 5.49 11.21
N TYR A 65 5.50 5.95 10.10
CA TYR A 65 4.58 5.18 9.28
C TYR A 65 5.22 3.87 8.83
N LEU A 66 6.47 3.92 8.39
CA LEU A 66 7.22 2.80 7.86
C LEU A 66 7.73 1.85 8.92
N PHE A 67 8.68 2.35 9.71
CA PHE A 67 9.48 1.51 10.58
C PHE A 67 8.74 1.14 11.86
N VAL A 68 7.98 2.08 12.44
CA VAL A 68 7.28 1.79 13.69
C VAL A 68 6.11 0.84 13.45
N TYR A 69 5.47 0.90 12.27
CA TYR A 69 4.45 -0.08 11.91
C TYR A 69 5.02 -1.49 11.78
N LEU A 70 6.11 -1.66 11.04
CA LEU A 70 6.79 -2.95 10.93
C LEU A 70 7.28 -3.46 12.29
N LEU A 71 7.77 -2.55 13.13
CA LEU A 71 8.15 -2.87 14.50
C LEU A 71 6.95 -3.39 15.30
N ILE A 72 5.78 -2.74 15.24
CA ILE A 72 4.59 -3.19 15.96
C ILE A 72 4.15 -4.56 15.44
N ILE A 73 4.03 -4.74 14.13
CA ILE A 73 3.60 -6.03 13.55
C ILE A 73 4.57 -7.15 13.90
N GLY A 74 5.86 -6.96 13.72
CA GLY A 74 6.87 -7.98 13.97
C GLY A 74 7.15 -8.18 15.45
N PHE A 75 7.27 -7.10 16.22
CA PHE A 75 7.70 -7.16 17.60
C PHE A 75 6.62 -7.66 18.57
N VAL A 76 5.36 -7.30 18.39
CA VAL A 76 4.30 -7.67 19.34
C VAL A 76 4.19 -9.18 19.59
N PRO A 77 4.10 -10.05 18.58
CA PRO A 77 4.08 -11.50 18.82
C PRO A 77 5.40 -12.02 19.38
N VAL A 78 6.54 -11.50 18.89
CA VAL A 78 7.89 -11.86 19.39
C VAL A 78 8.04 -11.48 20.85
N TYR A 79 7.57 -10.30 21.26
CA TYR A 79 7.56 -9.88 22.65
C TYR A 79 6.84 -10.90 23.55
N PHE A 80 5.63 -11.34 23.16
CA PHE A 80 4.89 -12.34 23.95
C PHE A 80 5.58 -13.70 23.98
N ILE A 81 6.27 -14.07 22.93
CA ILE A 81 7.12 -15.28 22.92
C ILE A 81 8.27 -15.14 23.94
N LEU A 82 8.96 -14.00 23.94
CA LEU A 82 10.09 -13.73 24.85
C LEU A 82 9.67 -13.70 26.30
N VAL A 83 8.55 -13.06 26.62
CA VAL A 83 8.00 -13.03 27.99
C VAL A 83 7.22 -14.27 28.36
N LYS A 84 7.19 -15.29 27.47
CA LYS A 84 6.54 -16.59 27.66
C LYS A 84 5.02 -16.51 27.89
N ASP A 85 4.37 -15.45 27.38
CA ASP A 85 2.91 -15.36 27.37
C ASP A 85 2.35 -16.01 26.11
N GLN A 86 2.23 -17.33 26.17
CA GLN A 86 1.82 -18.12 25.01
C GLN A 86 0.40 -17.81 24.56
N VAL A 87 -0.49 -17.44 25.47
CA VAL A 87 -1.88 -17.12 25.12
C VAL A 87 -1.95 -15.86 24.28
N MET A 88 -1.22 -14.82 24.68
CA MET A 88 -1.17 -13.57 23.91
C MET A 88 -0.38 -13.71 22.62
N ALA A 89 0.73 -14.50 22.62
CA ALA A 89 1.46 -14.81 21.40
C ALA A 89 0.54 -15.49 20.37
N ASP A 90 -0.25 -16.49 20.81
CA ASP A 90 -1.23 -17.18 19.96
C ASP A 90 -2.26 -16.22 19.39
N LYS A 91 -2.85 -15.36 20.25
CA LYS A 91 -3.88 -14.40 19.83
C LYS A 91 -3.33 -13.37 18.86
N ALA A 92 -2.14 -12.82 19.11
CA ALA A 92 -1.53 -11.81 18.26
C ALA A 92 -1.18 -12.37 16.87
N ALA A 93 -0.49 -13.51 16.81
CA ALA A 93 -0.13 -14.12 15.53
C ALA A 93 -1.36 -14.53 14.71
N LEU A 94 -2.37 -15.11 15.37
CA LEU A 94 -3.62 -15.46 14.70
C LEU A 94 -4.36 -14.23 14.19
N ASN A 95 -4.38 -13.14 14.96
CA ASN A 95 -5.05 -11.91 14.58
C ASN A 95 -4.43 -11.30 13.31
N TYR A 96 -3.11 -11.20 13.25
CA TYR A 96 -2.43 -10.69 12.06
C TYR A 96 -2.74 -11.53 10.83
N PHE A 97 -2.67 -12.85 10.95
CA PHE A 97 -3.02 -13.74 9.85
C PHE A 97 -4.46 -13.56 9.38
N VAL A 98 -5.44 -13.55 10.29
CA VAL A 98 -6.86 -13.45 9.95
C VAL A 98 -7.20 -12.08 9.36
N VAL A 99 -6.57 -11.00 9.86
CA VAL A 99 -6.78 -9.65 9.32
C VAL A 99 -6.34 -9.60 7.86
N TYR A 100 -5.15 -10.10 7.52
CA TYR A 100 -4.70 -10.11 6.13
C TYR A 100 -5.54 -11.02 5.23
N VAL A 101 -5.94 -12.20 5.72
CA VAL A 101 -6.84 -13.11 4.97
C VAL A 101 -8.16 -12.43 4.59
N LEU A 102 -8.66 -11.50 5.41
CA LEU A 102 -9.88 -10.76 5.13
C LEU A 102 -9.64 -9.44 4.40
N ALA A 103 -8.46 -8.81 4.58
CA ALA A 103 -8.14 -7.55 3.94
C ALA A 103 -7.79 -7.71 2.46
N VAL A 104 -6.98 -8.71 2.10
CA VAL A 104 -6.56 -8.92 0.70
C VAL A 104 -7.73 -9.06 -0.26
N PRO A 105 -8.81 -9.80 0.01
CA PRO A 105 -10.00 -9.76 -0.85
C PRO A 105 -10.64 -8.38 -0.99
N LEU A 106 -10.57 -7.53 0.05
CA LEU A 106 -11.06 -6.15 -0.07
C LEU A 106 -10.14 -5.33 -0.96
N TYR A 107 -8.84 -5.49 -0.88
CA TYR A 107 -7.90 -4.85 -1.80
C TYR A 107 -8.12 -5.26 -3.25
N LEU A 108 -8.43 -6.52 -3.51
CA LEU A 108 -8.69 -7.02 -4.86
C LEU A 108 -10.04 -6.57 -5.44
N PHE A 109 -11.10 -6.53 -4.62
CA PHE A 109 -12.48 -6.35 -5.10
C PHE A 109 -13.11 -5.03 -4.72
N PHE A 110 -12.51 -4.31 -3.81
CA PHE A 110 -12.90 -2.98 -3.40
C PHE A 110 -11.65 -2.11 -3.27
N ASN A 111 -10.87 -2.06 -4.36
CA ASN A 111 -9.66 -1.28 -4.37
C ASN A 111 -9.98 0.22 -4.37
N VAL A 112 -9.20 0.95 -3.59
CA VAL A 112 -9.27 2.40 -3.45
C VAL A 112 -7.86 2.93 -3.47
N GLU A 113 -7.58 3.85 -4.36
CA GLU A 113 -6.29 4.47 -4.47
C GLU A 113 -5.98 5.35 -3.25
N VAL A 114 -4.71 5.53 -2.99
CA VAL A 114 -4.24 6.49 -1.97
C VAL A 114 -4.66 7.91 -2.33
N THR A 115 -4.87 8.77 -1.32
CA THR A 115 -5.37 10.13 -1.55
C THR A 115 -4.45 10.96 -2.46
N SER A 116 -3.14 10.78 -2.35
CA SER A 116 -2.17 11.52 -3.17
C SER A 116 -2.13 11.11 -4.63
N SER A 117 -2.55 9.90 -5.00
CA SER A 117 -2.67 9.53 -6.41
C SER A 117 -3.96 10.03 -7.05
N PHE A 118 -5.01 10.25 -6.26
CA PHE A 118 -6.32 10.59 -6.78
C PHE A 118 -6.66 12.08 -6.71
N ILE A 119 -6.35 12.76 -5.60
CA ILE A 119 -6.75 14.16 -5.39
C ILE A 119 -5.76 15.09 -6.10
N PRO A 120 -6.19 15.87 -7.12
CA PRO A 120 -5.31 16.81 -7.81
C PRO A 120 -4.71 17.83 -6.85
N GLY A 121 -3.40 18.06 -6.96
CA GLY A 121 -2.69 19.02 -6.11
C GLY A 121 -2.32 18.52 -4.71
N MET A 122 -2.68 17.29 -4.35
CA MET A 122 -2.21 16.67 -3.12
C MET A 122 -0.80 16.13 -3.28
N ASP A 123 0.06 16.35 -2.29
CA ASP A 123 1.43 15.83 -2.29
C ASP A 123 1.49 14.37 -1.87
N ALA A 124 2.26 13.59 -2.60
CA ALA A 124 2.63 12.23 -2.22
C ALA A 124 3.80 12.26 -1.21
N MET A 125 3.59 12.84 -0.02
CA MET A 125 4.68 13.15 0.92
C MET A 125 5.47 11.91 1.37
N LEU A 126 4.83 10.73 1.46
CA LEU A 126 5.54 9.49 1.78
C LEU A 126 6.41 9.01 0.63
N TYR A 127 5.97 9.26 -0.60
CA TYR A 127 6.58 8.75 -1.81
C TYR A 127 7.56 9.73 -2.44
N HIS A 128 7.68 10.91 -1.85
CA HIS A 128 8.59 11.95 -2.32
C HIS A 128 10.00 11.71 -1.76
N ASP A 129 10.99 11.61 -2.62
CA ASP A 129 12.41 11.57 -2.30
C ASP A 129 12.92 10.42 -1.43
N SER A 130 13.20 9.29 -1.97
CA SER A 130 14.28 8.45 -1.46
C SER A 130 14.10 6.97 -1.75
N TRP A 131 15.08 6.19 -1.34
CA TRP A 131 15.02 4.73 -1.24
C TRP A 131 13.75 4.20 -0.50
N PHE A 132 13.03 5.01 0.28
CA PHE A 132 11.72 4.72 0.86
C PHE A 132 10.66 4.47 -0.21
N MET A 133 10.65 5.26 -1.27
CA MET A 133 9.70 5.12 -2.36
C MET A 133 9.83 3.76 -3.05
N GLU A 134 11.05 3.36 -3.41
CA GLU A 134 11.28 2.06 -4.04
C GLU A 134 10.89 0.90 -3.13
N PHE A 135 11.19 0.99 -1.83
CA PHE A 135 10.80 -0.04 -0.86
C PHE A 135 9.27 -0.14 -0.73
N PHE A 136 8.57 1.01 -0.74
CA PHE A 136 7.12 1.03 -0.53
C PHE A 136 6.33 0.59 -1.74
N THR A 137 6.54 1.21 -2.88
CA THR A 137 5.83 0.88 -4.12
C THR A 137 6.02 -0.58 -4.52
N ASN A 138 7.17 -1.16 -4.18
CA ASN A 138 7.42 -2.59 -4.41
C ASN A 138 6.73 -3.52 -3.39
N ASN A 139 6.31 -3.02 -2.22
CA ASN A 139 5.75 -3.86 -1.15
C ASN A 139 4.32 -3.50 -0.75
N ASP A 140 3.84 -2.31 -1.13
CA ASP A 140 2.50 -1.84 -0.80
C ASP A 140 1.92 -1.06 -1.98
N PRO A 141 1.05 -1.68 -2.77
CA PRO A 141 0.43 -1.03 -3.92
C PRO A 141 -0.35 0.22 -3.55
N LEU A 142 -0.35 1.21 -4.44
CA LEU A 142 -0.99 2.50 -4.21
C LEU A 142 -2.53 2.46 -4.23
N ASP A 143 -3.11 1.33 -4.59
CA ASP A 143 -4.55 1.08 -4.62
C ASP A 143 -5.07 0.24 -3.44
N ASN A 144 -4.22 0.02 -2.44
CA ASN A 144 -4.57 -0.65 -1.18
C ASN A 144 -5.05 0.33 -0.09
N GLY A 145 -5.70 1.44 -0.47
CA GLY A 145 -6.21 2.43 0.48
C GLY A 145 -7.26 1.86 1.45
N PHE A 146 -8.11 0.94 1.00
CA PHE A 146 -9.25 0.45 1.76
C PHE A 146 -9.21 -1.07 2.00
N PRO A 147 -9.23 -1.55 3.26
CA PRO A 147 -9.24 -0.83 4.54
C PRO A 147 -7.84 -0.44 5.04
N SER A 148 -7.73 0.61 5.86
CA SER A 148 -6.44 0.97 6.45
C SER A 148 -5.98 -0.06 7.49
N LEU A 149 -4.92 -0.82 7.15
CA LEU A 149 -4.31 -1.78 8.08
C LEU A 149 -3.33 -1.13 9.05
N HIS A 150 -2.73 0.01 8.70
CA HIS A 150 -1.90 0.78 9.62
C HIS A 150 -2.68 1.21 10.87
N PHE A 151 -3.99 1.40 10.71
CA PHE A 151 -4.90 1.62 11.83
C PHE A 151 -5.49 0.31 12.37
N GLY A 152 -5.99 -0.55 11.50
CA GLY A 152 -6.75 -1.74 11.87
C GLY A 152 -5.95 -2.79 12.66
N LEU A 153 -4.72 -3.09 12.28
CA LEU A 153 -3.89 -4.11 12.94
C LEU A 153 -3.53 -3.72 14.38
N PRO A 154 -2.95 -2.52 14.64
CA PRO A 154 -2.68 -2.09 16.02
C PRO A 154 -3.94 -2.00 16.88
N VAL A 155 -5.06 -1.52 16.33
CA VAL A 155 -6.34 -1.46 17.05
C VAL A 155 -6.85 -2.87 17.39
N GLY A 156 -6.73 -3.83 16.47
CA GLY A 156 -7.07 -5.23 16.71
C GLY A 156 -6.29 -5.82 17.89
N PHE A 157 -5.00 -5.49 17.99
CA PHE A 157 -4.18 -5.87 19.13
C PHE A 157 -4.68 -5.23 20.43
N LEU A 158 -4.99 -3.93 20.43
CA LEU A 158 -5.55 -3.25 21.62
C LEU A 158 -6.87 -3.87 22.08
N ILE A 159 -7.72 -4.29 21.17
CA ILE A 159 -8.97 -4.99 21.46
C ILE A 159 -8.68 -6.36 22.12
N LEU A 160 -7.73 -7.12 21.57
CA LEU A 160 -7.31 -8.41 22.14
C LEU A 160 -6.84 -8.26 23.59
N ASN A 161 -6.07 -7.21 23.90
CA ASN A 161 -5.62 -6.91 25.26
C ASN A 161 -6.80 -6.70 26.21
N ARG A 162 -7.81 -5.92 25.80
CA ARG A 162 -9.01 -5.67 26.61
C ARG A 162 -9.84 -6.94 26.83
N LEU A 163 -9.99 -7.73 25.77
CA LEU A 163 -10.70 -9.02 25.85
C LEU A 163 -9.95 -10.00 26.77
N HIS A 164 -8.62 -10.04 26.70
CA HIS A 164 -7.80 -10.89 27.55
C HIS A 164 -7.85 -10.44 29.03
N CYS A 165 -7.71 -9.15 29.30
CA CYS A 165 -7.83 -8.61 30.65
C CYS A 165 -9.21 -8.88 31.28
N ARG A 166 -10.26 -8.79 30.47
CA ARG A 166 -11.62 -9.15 30.90
C ARG A 166 -11.73 -10.61 31.35
N ASP A 167 -11.12 -11.53 30.58
CA ASP A 167 -11.11 -12.96 30.97
C ASP A 167 -10.33 -13.22 32.25
N LEU A 168 -9.29 -12.43 32.52
CA LEU A 168 -8.51 -12.49 33.76
C LEU A 168 -9.19 -11.76 34.95
N GLY A 169 -10.28 -11.05 34.72
CA GLY A 169 -10.96 -10.24 35.75
C GLY A 169 -10.14 -9.03 36.24
N ILE A 170 -9.20 -8.54 35.41
CA ILE A 170 -8.35 -7.39 35.75
C ILE A 170 -8.59 -6.21 34.79
N SER A 171 -8.25 -5.01 35.25
CA SER A 171 -8.22 -3.85 34.35
C SER A 171 -6.95 -3.83 33.51
N ILE A 172 -7.00 -3.08 32.38
CA ILE A 172 -5.81 -2.89 31.53
C ILE A 172 -4.66 -2.19 32.28
N ARG A 173 -4.98 -1.39 33.29
CA ARG A 173 -3.99 -0.69 34.15
C ARG A 173 -3.22 -1.64 35.06
N GLU A 174 -3.82 -2.76 35.44
CA GLU A 174 -3.23 -3.81 36.26
C GLU A 174 -2.53 -4.87 35.47
N TRP A 175 -2.69 -4.84 34.12
CA TRP A 175 -2.09 -5.83 33.28
C TRP A 175 -0.56 -5.65 33.20
N ARG A 176 0.16 -6.74 33.34
CA ARG A 176 1.65 -6.73 33.37
C ARG A 176 2.31 -6.18 32.11
N HIS A 177 1.59 -6.09 30.99
CA HIS A 177 2.07 -5.59 29.70
C HIS A 177 1.42 -4.28 29.30
N ARG A 178 0.96 -3.49 30.27
CA ARG A 178 0.28 -2.20 30.03
C ARG A 178 1.16 -1.20 29.28
N GLU A 179 2.48 -1.25 29.47
CA GLU A 179 3.41 -0.36 28.79
C GLU A 179 3.42 -0.61 27.26
N LEU A 180 3.39 -1.89 26.86
CA LEU A 180 3.22 -2.26 25.46
C LEU A 180 1.86 -1.78 24.91
N ASP A 181 0.80 -1.93 25.68
CA ASP A 181 -0.54 -1.45 25.31
C ASP A 181 -0.56 0.08 25.14
N LEU A 182 0.05 0.83 26.04
CA LEU A 182 0.18 2.29 25.97
C LEU A 182 1.03 2.71 24.76
N PHE A 183 2.14 2.01 24.51
CA PHE A 183 2.97 2.24 23.33
C PHE A 183 2.16 2.07 22.04
N VAL A 184 1.46 0.96 21.88
CA VAL A 184 0.63 0.73 20.69
C VAL A 184 -0.50 1.75 20.58
N MET A 185 -1.15 2.12 21.70
CA MET A 185 -2.21 3.12 21.69
C MET A 185 -1.72 4.52 21.28
N ALA A 186 -0.53 4.93 21.72
CA ALA A 186 0.07 6.18 21.30
C ALA A 186 0.37 6.17 19.78
N ASN A 187 0.89 5.05 19.27
CA ASN A 187 1.15 4.91 17.85
C ASN A 187 -0.13 4.90 17.01
N VAL A 188 -1.23 4.30 17.47
CA VAL A 188 -2.53 4.39 16.79
C VAL A 188 -2.98 5.85 16.65
N ALA A 189 -2.79 6.67 17.68
CA ALA A 189 -3.11 8.10 17.61
C ALA A 189 -2.25 8.85 16.57
N ILE A 190 -0.95 8.49 16.47
CA ILE A 190 -0.06 9.06 15.46
C ILE A 190 -0.47 8.58 14.06
N TYR A 191 -0.78 7.29 13.87
CA TYR A 191 -1.26 6.78 12.57
C TYR A 191 -2.54 7.47 12.10
N PHE A 192 -3.48 7.72 13.01
CA PHE A 192 -4.71 8.45 12.67
C PHE A 192 -4.43 9.80 12.01
N PHE A 193 -3.38 10.48 12.43
CA PHE A 193 -2.95 11.75 11.84
C PHE A 193 -2.06 11.55 10.60
N SER A 194 -1.04 10.67 10.70
CA SER A 194 -0.01 10.54 9.66
C SER A 194 -0.56 10.01 8.33
N ILE A 195 -1.53 9.09 8.37
CA ILE A 195 -2.12 8.53 7.15
C ILE A 195 -2.85 9.56 6.29
N GLN A 196 -3.41 10.60 6.93
CA GLN A 196 -4.04 11.72 6.24
C GLN A 196 -2.98 12.71 5.71
N TYR A 197 -2.05 13.06 6.58
CA TYR A 197 -1.02 14.04 6.28
C TYR A 197 -0.08 13.58 5.16
N LEU A 198 0.31 12.31 5.17
CA LEU A 198 1.24 11.75 4.17
C LEU A 198 0.61 11.42 2.81
N GLY A 199 -0.71 11.59 2.67
CA GLY A 199 -1.39 11.35 1.41
C GLY A 199 -1.66 9.88 1.09
N ILE A 200 -1.84 9.02 2.12
CA ILE A 200 -1.89 7.57 1.93
C ILE A 200 -3.31 7.02 2.05
N HIS A 201 -4.10 7.52 3.00
CA HIS A 201 -5.43 6.98 3.23
C HIS A 201 -6.49 8.08 3.33
N TRP A 202 -7.71 7.71 3.00
CA TRP A 202 -8.92 8.45 3.27
C TRP A 202 -9.31 8.30 4.75
N VAL A 203 -9.95 9.30 5.35
CA VAL A 203 -10.50 9.18 6.72
C VAL A 203 -11.51 8.04 6.78
N ILE A 204 -12.28 7.86 5.70
CA ILE A 204 -13.28 6.81 5.59
C ILE A 204 -12.68 5.40 5.65
N ASP A 205 -11.41 5.20 5.25
CA ASP A 205 -10.70 3.90 5.28
C ASP A 205 -10.47 3.38 6.70
N ILE A 206 -10.50 4.28 7.68
CA ILE A 206 -10.36 3.96 9.11
C ILE A 206 -11.55 3.15 9.62
N ILE A 207 -12.75 3.45 9.11
CA ILE A 207 -13.99 2.78 9.56
C ILE A 207 -13.94 1.28 9.26
N PRO A 208 -13.71 0.82 8.02
CA PRO A 208 -13.58 -0.60 7.73
C PRO A 208 -12.37 -1.23 8.40
N GLY A 209 -11.25 -0.49 8.55
CA GLY A 209 -10.11 -0.94 9.35
C GLY A 209 -10.49 -1.23 10.81
N LEU A 210 -11.29 -0.37 11.43
CA LEU A 210 -11.83 -0.58 12.77
C LEU A 210 -12.80 -1.78 12.83
N VAL A 211 -13.72 -1.90 11.87
CA VAL A 211 -14.65 -3.03 11.79
C VAL A 211 -13.87 -4.34 11.67
N LEU A 212 -12.88 -4.39 10.78
CA LEU A 212 -12.01 -5.54 10.60
C LEU A 212 -11.26 -5.89 11.89
N ALA A 213 -10.71 -4.89 12.58
CA ALA A 213 -10.04 -5.06 13.87
C ALA A 213 -10.95 -5.71 14.92
N VAL A 214 -12.19 -5.21 15.06
CA VAL A 214 -13.17 -5.75 16.03
C VAL A 214 -13.56 -7.19 15.69
N VAL A 215 -13.88 -7.45 14.42
CA VAL A 215 -14.29 -8.79 13.96
C VAL A 215 -13.16 -9.79 14.16
N CYS A 216 -11.96 -9.48 13.68
CA CYS A 216 -10.81 -10.39 13.74
C CYS A 216 -10.36 -10.62 15.18
N ALA A 217 -10.24 -9.57 16.00
CA ALA A 217 -9.83 -9.71 17.39
C ALA A 217 -10.84 -10.56 18.19
N THR A 218 -12.14 -10.32 18.01
CA THR A 218 -13.19 -11.11 18.66
C THR A 218 -13.18 -12.56 18.21
N PHE A 219 -13.01 -12.80 16.92
CA PHE A 219 -12.88 -14.14 16.37
C PHE A 219 -11.65 -14.86 16.96
N CYS A 220 -10.47 -14.26 16.87
CA CYS A 220 -9.22 -14.82 17.36
C CYS A 220 -9.27 -15.11 18.86
N HIS A 221 -9.84 -14.19 19.63
CA HIS A 221 -10.02 -14.37 21.07
C HIS A 221 -10.88 -15.63 21.41
N LYS A 222 -11.97 -15.85 20.68
CA LYS A 222 -12.87 -17.01 20.87
C LYS A 222 -12.27 -18.32 20.34
N TRP A 223 -11.45 -18.24 19.30
CA TRP A 223 -10.91 -19.43 18.62
C TRP A 223 -9.58 -19.91 19.19
N GLN A 224 -8.76 -19.01 19.75
CA GLN A 224 -7.46 -19.37 20.31
C GLN A 224 -7.51 -20.54 21.31
N PRO A 225 -8.44 -20.60 22.30
CA PRO A 225 -8.50 -21.75 23.22
C PRO A 225 -8.83 -23.06 22.51
N LYS A 226 -9.67 -23.02 21.48
CA LYS A 226 -10.02 -24.19 20.69
C LYS A 226 -8.83 -24.69 19.88
N LEU A 227 -8.07 -23.80 19.27
CA LEU A 227 -6.86 -24.13 18.53
C LEU A 227 -5.81 -24.77 19.46
N ARG A 228 -5.64 -24.21 20.64
CA ARG A 228 -4.68 -24.70 21.62
C ARG A 228 -5.02 -26.08 22.21
N SER A 229 -6.30 -26.37 22.40
CA SER A 229 -6.77 -27.64 22.96
C SER A 229 -6.75 -28.81 21.97
N ARG A 230 -6.38 -28.63 20.73
CA ARG A 230 -6.48 -29.56 19.60
C ARG A 230 -5.58 -30.75 19.61
N PRO A 231 -4.29 -30.66 19.97
CA PRO A 231 -3.45 -31.88 20.03
C PRO A 231 -4.07 -32.96 20.89
N GLN A 232 -4.97 -32.56 21.81
CA GLN A 232 -5.65 -33.48 22.73
C GLN A 232 -6.99 -34.02 22.19
N LYS A 233 -7.65 -33.34 21.25
CA LYS A 233 -9.00 -33.70 20.77
C LYS A 233 -9.06 -34.15 19.31
N GLY A 234 -7.92 -34.17 18.60
CA GLY A 234 -7.82 -34.53 17.18
C GLY A 234 -8.32 -33.45 16.23
N TRP A 235 -7.87 -33.51 14.98
CA TRP A 235 -8.12 -32.52 13.95
C TRP A 235 -9.59 -32.36 13.56
N GLY A 236 -10.41 -33.40 13.72
CA GLY A 236 -11.84 -33.34 13.44
C GLY A 236 -12.64 -32.34 14.32
N SER A 237 -12.09 -31.95 15.48
CA SER A 237 -12.72 -30.94 16.35
C SER A 237 -12.64 -29.51 15.82
N ILE A 238 -11.95 -29.32 14.67
CA ILE A 238 -11.72 -28.04 14.00
C ILE A 238 -12.76 -27.74 12.95
N LEU A 239 -13.32 -28.78 12.37
CA LEU A 239 -14.27 -28.57 11.29
C LEU A 239 -15.31 -27.52 11.73
N PRO A 240 -15.48 -26.47 10.94
CA PRO A 240 -16.45 -25.45 11.26
C PRO A 240 -17.83 -26.10 11.39
N SER A 241 -18.68 -25.50 12.22
CA SER A 241 -20.09 -25.92 12.23
C SER A 241 -20.65 -25.87 10.80
N ARG A 242 -21.71 -26.62 10.49
CA ARG A 242 -22.33 -26.56 9.15
C ARG A 242 -22.56 -25.15 8.67
N LYS A 243 -23.00 -24.22 9.56
CA LYS A 243 -23.17 -22.80 9.25
C LYS A 243 -21.84 -22.10 8.91
N GLY A 244 -20.77 -22.36 9.68
CA GLY A 244 -19.44 -21.78 9.40
C GLY A 244 -18.83 -22.30 8.10
N ALA A 245 -19.02 -23.61 7.82
CA ALA A 245 -18.59 -24.18 6.54
C ALA A 245 -19.35 -23.56 5.36
N SER A 246 -20.68 -23.37 5.49
CA SER A 246 -21.48 -22.73 4.45
C SER A 246 -21.02 -21.28 4.20
N ILE A 247 -20.76 -20.51 5.24
CA ILE A 247 -20.24 -19.13 5.10
C ILE A 247 -18.87 -19.12 4.39
N ALA A 248 -17.96 -19.99 4.79
CA ALA A 248 -16.65 -20.10 4.15
C ALA A 248 -16.75 -20.50 2.68
N ILE A 249 -17.64 -21.45 2.34
CA ILE A 249 -17.89 -21.85 0.95
C ILE A 249 -18.48 -20.71 0.14
N VAL A 250 -19.49 -20.00 0.67
CA VAL A 250 -20.10 -18.86 -0.01
C VAL A 250 -19.05 -17.76 -0.25
N PHE A 251 -18.23 -17.45 0.75
CA PHE A 251 -17.16 -16.47 0.61
C PHE A 251 -16.12 -16.89 -0.46
N THR A 252 -15.72 -18.17 -0.45
CA THR A 252 -14.79 -18.70 -1.47
C THR A 252 -15.41 -18.64 -2.87
N ILE A 253 -16.71 -18.96 -3.00
CA ILE A 253 -17.41 -18.87 -4.29
C ILE A 253 -17.50 -17.43 -4.76
N LEU A 254 -17.80 -16.48 -3.87
CA LEU A 254 -17.85 -15.05 -4.21
C LEU A 254 -16.49 -14.54 -4.68
N CYS A 255 -15.40 -14.88 -3.96
CA CYS A 255 -14.04 -14.53 -4.38
C CYS A 255 -13.68 -15.17 -5.74
N ALA A 256 -13.97 -16.46 -5.90
CA ALA A 256 -13.70 -17.16 -7.16
C ALA A 256 -14.54 -16.61 -8.31
N SER A 257 -15.83 -16.28 -8.09
CA SER A 257 -16.69 -15.71 -9.14
C SER A 257 -16.25 -14.31 -9.52
N ALA A 258 -15.75 -13.51 -8.57
CA ALA A 258 -15.22 -12.19 -8.88
C ALA A 258 -13.92 -12.30 -9.70
N ILE A 259 -13.00 -13.20 -9.33
CA ILE A 259 -11.80 -13.47 -10.14
C ILE A 259 -12.18 -13.93 -11.56
N VAL A 260 -13.14 -14.85 -11.67
CA VAL A 260 -13.60 -15.33 -12.97
C VAL A 260 -14.26 -14.22 -13.78
N SER A 261 -15.05 -13.33 -13.15
CA SER A 261 -15.67 -12.20 -13.85
C SER A 261 -14.63 -11.22 -14.40
N VAL A 262 -13.55 -10.98 -13.67
CA VAL A 262 -12.42 -10.17 -14.11
C VAL A 262 -11.75 -10.79 -15.33
N ILE A 263 -11.50 -12.09 -15.30
CA ILE A 263 -10.89 -12.83 -16.44
C ILE A 263 -11.78 -12.77 -17.69
N ILE A 264 -13.10 -12.74 -17.52
CA ILE A 264 -14.07 -12.73 -18.64
C ILE A 264 -14.34 -11.31 -19.16
N ASP A 265 -14.20 -10.29 -18.33
CA ASP A 265 -14.60 -8.92 -18.64
C ASP A 265 -13.79 -8.29 -19.77
N GLY A 266 -12.52 -8.70 -19.96
CA GLY A 266 -11.72 -8.31 -21.12
C GLY A 266 -11.49 -6.78 -21.27
N SER A 267 -11.79 -5.96 -20.28
CA SER A 267 -11.58 -4.51 -20.33
C SER A 267 -10.14 -4.14 -19.92
N GLY A 268 -9.55 -3.15 -20.56
CA GLY A 268 -8.23 -2.65 -20.20
C GLY A 268 -8.15 -2.19 -18.75
N SER A 269 -6.98 -2.18 -18.19
CA SER A 269 -6.73 -1.66 -16.84
C SER A 269 -5.93 -0.38 -16.90
N GLU A 270 -6.23 0.53 -16.01
CA GLU A 270 -5.57 1.81 -15.85
C GLU A 270 -5.02 1.91 -14.43
N LYS A 271 -3.75 2.29 -14.29
CA LYS A 271 -3.11 2.58 -13.03
C LYS A 271 -2.70 4.04 -13.01
N GLN A 272 -3.11 4.76 -11.99
CA GLN A 272 -2.72 6.14 -11.76
C GLN A 272 -1.73 6.21 -10.60
N ASN A 273 -0.57 6.79 -10.85
CA ASN A 273 0.44 6.99 -9.83
C ASN A 273 0.21 8.30 -9.05
N PRO A 274 0.80 8.46 -7.85
CA PRO A 274 0.70 9.69 -7.08
C PRO A 274 1.13 10.92 -7.89
N ASN A 275 0.57 12.08 -7.55
CA ASN A 275 1.09 13.33 -8.07
C ASN A 275 2.50 13.57 -7.52
N PHE A 276 3.47 13.72 -8.42
CA PHE A 276 4.85 14.03 -8.06
C PHE A 276 5.07 15.53 -8.07
N ARG A 277 5.55 16.07 -6.97
CA ARG A 277 6.02 17.45 -6.86
C ARG A 277 7.55 17.47 -6.77
N PHE A 278 8.15 18.45 -7.41
CA PHE A 278 9.60 18.62 -7.42
C PHE A 278 9.96 20.10 -7.54
N GLY A 279 11.00 20.48 -6.83
CA GLY A 279 11.51 21.84 -6.79
C GLY A 279 12.40 22.19 -7.98
N GLN A 280 12.88 23.42 -7.99
CA GLN A 280 13.86 23.86 -8.97
C GLN A 280 15.17 23.09 -8.82
N GLY A 281 15.63 22.49 -9.92
CA GLY A 281 16.86 21.70 -9.95
C GLY A 281 16.66 20.23 -9.64
N ASP A 282 15.51 19.85 -9.09
CA ASP A 282 15.17 18.46 -8.83
C ASP A 282 14.64 17.77 -10.09
N VAL A 283 14.76 16.45 -10.12
CA VAL A 283 14.19 15.58 -11.16
C VAL A 283 13.28 14.58 -10.46
N ALA A 284 11.98 14.62 -10.76
CA ALA A 284 11.08 13.56 -10.35
C ALA A 284 11.35 12.30 -11.17
N ILE A 285 11.34 11.16 -10.52
CA ILE A 285 11.58 9.84 -11.13
C ILE A 285 10.45 8.91 -10.73
N ASP A 286 9.85 8.25 -11.70
CA ASP A 286 8.91 7.16 -11.47
C ASP A 286 9.21 5.98 -12.37
N ARG A 287 8.79 4.79 -11.96
CA ARG A 287 9.02 3.55 -12.69
C ARG A 287 7.82 3.22 -13.56
N VAL A 288 8.07 2.91 -14.83
CA VAL A 288 7.08 2.30 -15.71
C VAL A 288 7.05 0.81 -15.41
N GLU A 289 5.91 0.31 -14.95
CA GLU A 289 5.69 -1.12 -14.72
C GLU A 289 5.26 -1.77 -16.02
N VAL A 290 6.09 -2.64 -16.58
CA VAL A 290 5.78 -3.41 -17.78
C VAL A 290 5.51 -4.86 -17.39
N HIS A 291 4.31 -5.34 -17.70
CA HIS A 291 3.85 -6.69 -17.32
C HIS A 291 3.85 -7.68 -18.49
N SER A 292 4.05 -7.23 -19.74
CA SER A 292 4.04 -8.08 -20.92
C SER A 292 5.15 -7.74 -21.89
N LEU A 293 5.63 -8.76 -22.57
CA LEU A 293 6.57 -8.61 -23.71
C LEU A 293 5.86 -8.48 -25.06
N SER A 294 4.56 -8.76 -25.09
CA SER A 294 3.77 -8.78 -26.34
C SER A 294 3.00 -7.50 -26.58
N HIS A 295 2.70 -6.74 -25.52
CA HIS A 295 1.92 -5.51 -25.62
C HIS A 295 2.63 -4.36 -24.91
N PRO A 296 2.62 -3.16 -25.51
CA PRO A 296 3.17 -1.97 -24.86
C PRO A 296 2.28 -1.51 -23.71
N VAL A 297 2.89 -0.81 -22.76
CA VAL A 297 2.15 -0.02 -21.76
C VAL A 297 1.94 1.37 -22.34
N ILE A 298 0.71 1.85 -22.36
CA ILE A 298 0.42 3.24 -22.68
C ILE A 298 0.65 4.08 -21.43
N VAL A 299 1.56 5.03 -21.52
CA VAL A 299 1.89 5.95 -20.43
C VAL A 299 1.44 7.33 -20.81
N GLU A 300 0.54 7.91 -20.00
CA GLU A 300 0.14 9.31 -20.09
C GLU A 300 0.74 10.08 -18.93
N ILE A 301 1.40 11.21 -19.24
CA ILE A 301 1.97 12.14 -18.26
C ILE A 301 1.26 13.47 -18.42
N ILE A 302 0.67 13.97 -17.34
CA ILE A 302 -0.08 15.24 -17.33
C ILE A 302 0.64 16.24 -16.44
N ASN A 303 0.91 17.44 -16.94
CA ASN A 303 1.35 18.53 -16.09
C ASN A 303 0.13 19.14 -15.35
N VAL A 304 0.01 18.82 -14.09
CA VAL A 304 -1.07 19.38 -13.22
C VAL A 304 -0.59 20.59 -12.40
N GLY A 305 0.70 20.96 -12.51
CA GLY A 305 1.29 22.14 -11.89
C GLY A 305 1.10 23.42 -12.69
N GLU A 306 1.55 24.53 -12.14
CA GLU A 306 1.44 25.86 -12.77
C GLU A 306 2.60 26.18 -13.71
N TYR A 307 3.73 25.47 -13.59
CA TYR A 307 4.96 25.76 -14.33
C TYR A 307 5.21 24.71 -15.41
N PRO A 308 5.79 25.11 -16.56
CA PRO A 308 6.13 24.18 -17.61
C PRO A 308 7.15 23.13 -17.15
N VAL A 309 6.94 21.89 -17.53
CA VAL A 309 7.79 20.75 -17.19
C VAL A 309 8.32 20.04 -18.43
N ASN A 310 9.57 19.62 -18.37
CA ASN A 310 10.13 18.68 -19.33
C ASN A 310 9.92 17.28 -18.81
N VAL A 311 9.34 16.40 -19.60
CA VAL A 311 9.10 15.00 -19.28
C VAL A 311 9.73 14.08 -20.32
N GLY A 312 10.11 12.89 -19.93
CA GLY A 312 10.61 11.88 -20.86
C GLY A 312 10.62 10.50 -20.21
N ILE A 313 10.66 9.47 -21.04
CA ILE A 313 10.80 8.08 -20.60
C ILE A 313 12.14 7.56 -21.11
N VAL A 314 12.88 6.90 -20.24
CA VAL A 314 14.25 6.46 -20.52
C VAL A 314 14.52 5.11 -19.85
N ASP A 315 15.38 4.31 -20.45
CA ASP A 315 15.87 3.08 -19.83
C ASP A 315 16.68 3.42 -18.55
N ARG A 316 16.45 2.68 -17.48
CA ARG A 316 17.13 2.84 -16.18
C ARG A 316 18.64 2.79 -16.32
N ASP A 317 19.18 1.91 -17.17
CA ASP A 317 20.61 1.71 -17.32
C ASP A 317 21.32 2.94 -17.92
N HIS A 318 20.56 3.79 -18.62
CA HIS A 318 21.02 5.10 -19.09
C HIS A 318 21.00 6.18 -18.01
N VAL A 319 20.12 6.06 -17.01
CA VAL A 319 20.00 7.04 -15.92
C VAL A 319 21.06 6.81 -14.85
N ILE A 320 21.32 5.56 -14.48
CA ILE A 320 22.21 5.19 -13.38
C ILE A 320 23.60 5.87 -13.46
N PRO A 321 24.29 5.92 -14.62
CA PRO A 321 25.59 6.57 -14.70
C PRO A 321 25.59 8.08 -14.42
N HIS A 322 24.42 8.72 -14.50
CA HIS A 322 24.22 10.16 -14.36
C HIS A 322 23.56 10.56 -13.04
N VAL A 323 23.49 9.61 -12.09
CA VAL A 323 22.96 9.85 -10.74
C VAL A 323 24.09 9.84 -9.74
N ASP A 324 24.34 10.97 -9.07
CA ASP A 324 25.30 11.08 -7.97
C ASP A 324 24.60 11.57 -6.71
N ARG A 325 24.54 10.71 -5.69
CA ARG A 325 23.96 10.97 -4.37
C ARG A 325 22.54 11.55 -4.39
N GLY A 326 21.71 11.04 -5.31
CA GLY A 326 20.32 11.49 -5.49
C GLY A 326 20.15 12.70 -6.41
N ASN A 327 21.24 13.31 -6.89
CA ASN A 327 21.18 14.32 -7.94
C ASN A 327 21.25 13.67 -9.32
N VAL A 328 20.30 14.02 -10.19
CA VAL A 328 20.23 13.53 -11.57
C VAL A 328 20.74 14.58 -12.53
N ASP A 329 21.77 14.24 -13.30
CA ASP A 329 22.25 15.11 -14.37
C ASP A 329 21.38 14.99 -15.62
N TRP A 330 20.28 15.75 -15.62
CA TRP A 330 19.36 15.81 -16.75
C TRP A 330 20.05 16.13 -18.07
N SER A 331 21.03 17.04 -18.03
CA SER A 331 21.72 17.48 -19.26
C SER A 331 22.53 16.35 -19.88
N ALA A 332 23.15 15.52 -19.04
CA ALA A 332 23.90 14.33 -19.51
C ALA A 332 22.97 13.25 -20.03
N ILE A 333 21.80 13.03 -19.41
CA ILE A 333 20.79 12.09 -19.88
C ILE A 333 20.27 12.52 -21.24
N VAL A 334 19.88 13.79 -21.41
CA VAL A 334 19.37 14.34 -22.67
C VAL A 334 20.46 14.33 -23.75
N ALA A 335 21.70 14.68 -23.42
CA ALA A 335 22.81 14.62 -24.37
C ALA A 335 23.14 13.19 -24.80
N GLY A 336 22.99 12.22 -23.91
CA GLY A 336 23.13 10.78 -24.21
C GLY A 336 21.97 10.22 -25.02
N SER A 337 20.85 10.93 -25.14
CA SER A 337 19.67 10.48 -25.88
C SER A 337 19.91 10.36 -27.39
N ASP A 338 20.92 11.01 -27.95
CA ASP A 338 21.34 10.78 -29.33
C ASP A 338 21.83 9.34 -29.58
N LEU A 339 22.14 8.62 -28.49
CA LEU A 339 22.53 7.22 -28.47
C LEU A 339 21.36 6.26 -28.19
N ASN A 340 20.25 6.79 -27.66
CA ASN A 340 19.04 6.03 -27.36
C ASN A 340 17.86 6.56 -28.18
N PRO A 341 17.49 5.89 -29.30
CA PRO A 341 16.42 6.35 -30.18
C PRO A 341 15.04 6.37 -29.51
N ASP A 342 14.89 5.75 -28.34
CA ASP A 342 13.63 5.65 -27.61
C ASP A 342 13.43 6.80 -26.59
N PHE A 343 14.44 7.66 -26.38
CA PHE A 343 14.29 8.81 -25.49
C PHE A 343 13.72 10.01 -26.24
N SER A 344 12.54 10.44 -25.86
CA SER A 344 11.95 11.71 -26.28
C SER A 344 11.60 12.56 -25.06
N ALA A 345 12.21 13.73 -24.95
CA ALA A 345 11.81 14.73 -23.97
C ALA A 345 10.77 15.67 -24.57
N VAL A 346 9.66 15.88 -23.87
CA VAL A 346 8.57 16.76 -24.27
C VAL A 346 8.37 17.81 -23.20
N THR A 347 8.14 19.06 -23.64
CA THR A 347 7.74 20.12 -22.72
C THR A 347 6.22 20.16 -22.63
N LEU A 348 5.69 20.12 -21.44
CA LEU A 348 4.26 20.22 -21.15
C LEU A 348 3.96 21.53 -20.41
N GLU A 349 3.08 22.32 -20.98
CA GLU A 349 2.47 23.47 -20.30
C GLU A 349 1.39 23.01 -19.29
N GLN A 350 0.91 23.91 -18.45
CA GLN A 350 -0.14 23.58 -17.47
C GLN A 350 -1.37 22.95 -18.12
N GLY A 351 -1.77 21.80 -17.65
CA GLY A 351 -2.92 21.05 -18.14
C GLY A 351 -2.66 20.27 -19.44
N GLU A 352 -1.47 20.34 -20.01
CA GLU A 352 -1.12 19.53 -21.17
C GLU A 352 -0.72 18.11 -20.75
N SER A 353 -1.02 17.14 -21.62
CA SER A 353 -0.60 15.75 -21.45
C SER A 353 0.24 15.25 -22.63
N TRP A 354 1.07 14.28 -22.34
CA TRP A 354 1.85 13.53 -23.35
C TRP A 354 1.61 12.06 -23.14
N THR A 355 1.18 11.38 -24.21
CA THR A 355 0.92 9.95 -24.21
C THR A 355 1.94 9.25 -25.12
N THR A 356 2.51 8.17 -24.63
CA THR A 356 3.47 7.34 -25.39
C THR A 356 3.29 5.86 -25.04
N GLU A 357 3.82 5.00 -25.93
CA GLU A 357 3.83 3.55 -25.73
C GLU A 357 5.22 3.12 -25.28
N VAL A 358 5.28 2.30 -24.23
CA VAL A 358 6.52 1.73 -23.69
C VAL A 358 6.49 0.23 -23.93
N SER A 359 7.41 -0.26 -24.73
CA SER A 359 7.62 -1.68 -25.00
C SER A 359 8.95 -2.12 -24.40
N THR A 360 9.04 -3.37 -23.97
CA THR A 360 10.30 -3.95 -23.47
C THR A 360 10.62 -5.25 -24.18
N SER A 361 11.90 -5.53 -24.31
CA SER A 361 12.39 -6.82 -24.83
C SER A 361 12.59 -7.86 -23.72
N SER A 362 12.62 -7.44 -22.47
CA SER A 362 12.79 -8.29 -21.31
C SER A 362 12.02 -7.71 -20.11
N LEU A 363 11.34 -8.54 -19.32
CA LEU A 363 10.70 -8.12 -18.08
C LEU A 363 11.69 -7.65 -17.00
N SER A 364 12.99 -7.82 -17.23
CA SER A 364 14.04 -7.25 -16.38
C SER A 364 14.40 -5.81 -16.75
N ASP A 365 13.99 -5.35 -17.94
CA ASP A 365 14.26 -3.98 -18.37
C ASP A 365 13.35 -3.03 -17.60
N VAL A 366 13.94 -1.99 -17.05
CA VAL A 366 13.22 -1.00 -16.23
C VAL A 366 13.24 0.33 -16.95
N HIS A 367 12.07 0.84 -17.29
CA HIS A 367 11.90 2.17 -17.84
C HIS A 367 11.51 3.14 -16.75
N LEU A 368 12.02 4.37 -16.83
CA LEU A 368 11.78 5.42 -15.85
C LEU A 368 11.14 6.63 -16.55
N VAL A 369 10.09 7.15 -15.94
CA VAL A 369 9.58 8.49 -16.25
C VAL A 369 10.44 9.49 -15.50
N LEU A 370 10.92 10.50 -16.20
CA LEU A 370 11.65 11.61 -15.63
C LEU A 370 10.87 12.90 -15.89
N ALA A 371 10.77 13.76 -14.88
CA ALA A 371 10.18 15.09 -15.03
C ALA A 371 11.04 16.16 -14.35
N LYS A 372 11.16 17.34 -14.99
CA LYS A 372 11.94 18.47 -14.50
C LYS A 372 11.32 19.79 -14.93
N LEU A 373 11.40 20.83 -14.10
CA LEU A 373 11.03 22.20 -14.47
C LEU A 373 11.92 22.72 -15.62
N THR A 374 11.29 23.39 -16.60
CA THR A 374 11.98 23.91 -17.80
C THR A 374 12.80 25.18 -17.54
N GLY A 375 12.48 25.94 -16.51
CA GLY A 375 13.02 27.27 -16.26
C GLY A 375 13.88 27.37 -15.01
N THR A 376 14.40 28.59 -14.77
CA THR A 376 15.10 28.97 -13.54
C THR A 376 14.15 29.65 -12.54
N GLU A 377 12.86 29.58 -12.77
CA GLU A 377 11.84 30.18 -11.92
C GLU A 377 11.71 29.42 -10.61
N GLN A 378 11.55 30.15 -9.51
CA GLN A 378 11.25 29.55 -8.22
C GLN A 378 9.81 29.06 -8.24
N GLY A 379 9.62 27.75 -8.33
CA GLY A 379 8.31 27.13 -8.36
C GLY A 379 8.39 25.63 -8.16
N GLU A 380 7.24 25.01 -8.01
CA GLU A 380 7.09 23.55 -7.93
C GLU A 380 6.52 23.02 -9.24
N GLY A 381 7.14 21.97 -9.78
CA GLY A 381 6.56 21.16 -10.85
C GLY A 381 5.66 20.10 -10.24
N VAL A 382 4.53 19.83 -10.89
CA VAL A 382 3.61 18.74 -10.47
C VAL A 382 3.19 17.97 -11.70
N VAL A 383 3.48 16.67 -11.70
CA VAL A 383 3.07 15.76 -12.78
C VAL A 383 2.24 14.62 -12.23
N ARG A 384 1.30 14.14 -13.03
CA ARG A 384 0.54 12.91 -12.80
C ARG A 384 0.87 11.93 -13.90
N ILE A 385 1.05 10.67 -13.54
CA ILE A 385 1.38 9.59 -14.46
C ILE A 385 0.25 8.57 -14.43
N THR A 386 -0.28 8.24 -15.60
CA THR A 386 -1.29 7.20 -15.77
C THR A 386 -0.72 6.12 -16.68
N MET A 387 -0.89 4.86 -16.33
CA MET A 387 -0.45 3.70 -17.12
C MET A 387 -1.67 2.85 -17.48
N GLU A 388 -1.84 2.59 -18.78
CA GLU A 388 -2.91 1.75 -19.30
C GLU A 388 -2.33 0.44 -19.83
N TYR A 389 -2.89 -0.69 -19.39
CA TYR A 389 -2.45 -2.04 -19.72
C TYR A 389 -3.47 -2.72 -20.61
N PHE A 390 -2.98 -3.53 -21.56
CA PHE A 390 -3.85 -4.34 -22.43
C PHE A 390 -4.29 -5.63 -21.73
N ASP A 391 -5.48 -6.10 -22.09
CA ASP A 391 -6.19 -7.22 -21.46
C ASP A 391 -5.44 -8.55 -21.45
N ASP A 392 -4.74 -8.85 -22.55
CA ASP A 392 -4.05 -10.13 -22.70
C ASP A 392 -2.85 -10.29 -21.74
N ASP A 393 -2.40 -9.16 -21.14
CA ASP A 393 -1.22 -9.10 -20.27
C ASP A 393 -1.54 -9.47 -18.83
N LEU A 394 -2.81 -9.49 -18.46
CA LEU A 394 -3.27 -9.64 -17.10
C LEU A 394 -3.62 -11.08 -16.71
N MET A 395 -3.38 -12.03 -17.59
CA MET A 395 -3.73 -13.43 -17.34
C MET A 395 -2.62 -14.27 -16.70
N TRP A 396 -1.43 -13.68 -16.41
CA TRP A 396 -0.29 -14.43 -15.86
C TRP A 396 0.41 -13.73 -14.71
#